data_6d8dd2bfbe00d17d9b08b4110fe21e60
#
_entry.id   6d8dd2bfbe00d17d9b08b4110fe21e60
#
_cell.length_a   1.000
_cell.length_b   1.000
_cell.length_c   1.000
_cell.angle_alpha   90.00
_cell.angle_beta   90.00
_cell.angle_gamma   90.00
#
_symmetry.space_group_name_H-M   'P 1'
#
loop_
_entity.id
_entity.type
_entity.pdbx_description
1 polymer ?
#
loop_
_entity_poly.entity_id
_entity_poly.type
_entity_poly.pdbx_seq_one_letter_code
_entity_poly.pdbx_strand_id
1 'polypeptide(L)'
;MSYLVLHMDKFKKEAIRGIQSHNRRERESHSNPDIDYEKSTANYELHEAAASNYAEGIQNRIDDLLLVKAVRKDAVRMCGLIVTSDKAFFDGLTPEETRRFFEESKAFLTEFVGAENVVSAMVHMDEKTPHMHFFHVPVTQDGRLNANKIYTRQSLRKLQSELPAYLQSRGFAIERGVEQTPGSAKKHLDTREFKQQKEELARLAQEVAVLMRDSLRSLGLLGQREEKLKKSIEAYE
;
A
#
# COMPACT_ATOMS: atom_id res chain seq x y z
N MET A 1 9.22 0.07 14.83
CA MET A 1 9.58 -0.97 13.85
C MET A 1 8.54 -0.92 12.75
N SER A 2 8.95 -0.67 11.53
CA SER A 2 8.06 -0.43 10.39
C SER A 2 8.11 -1.61 9.42
N TYR A 3 6.98 -1.90 8.78
CA TYR A 3 6.85 -3.04 7.87
C TYR A 3 6.64 -2.59 6.44
N LEU A 4 7.31 -3.30 5.50
CA LEU A 4 7.05 -3.10 4.09
C LEU A 4 5.66 -3.59 3.72
N VAL A 5 4.93 -2.78 2.98
CA VAL A 5 3.68 -3.15 2.33
C VAL A 5 3.95 -3.33 0.84
N LEU A 6 3.73 -4.56 0.35
CA LEU A 6 3.77 -4.89 -1.06
C LEU A 6 2.45 -5.56 -1.45
N HIS A 7 1.65 -4.91 -2.26
CA HIS A 7 0.38 -5.42 -2.77
C HIS A 7 0.43 -5.56 -4.29
N MET A 8 -0.22 -6.59 -4.86
CA MET A 8 -0.21 -6.85 -6.30
C MET A 8 -1.61 -7.06 -6.84
N ASP A 9 -1.93 -6.34 -7.91
CA ASP A 9 -3.19 -6.43 -8.66
C ASP A 9 -2.97 -6.77 -10.12
N LYS A 10 -4.00 -7.36 -10.75
CA LYS A 10 -4.03 -7.78 -12.15
C LYS A 10 -5.09 -7.01 -12.90
N PHE A 11 -4.72 -6.43 -14.04
CA PHE A 11 -5.60 -5.56 -14.80
C PHE A 11 -5.80 -6.05 -16.23
N LYS A 12 -7.07 -6.08 -16.64
CA LYS A 12 -7.48 -6.30 -18.02
C LYS A 12 -7.47 -4.98 -18.79
N LYS A 13 -7.64 -5.06 -20.11
CA LYS A 13 -7.61 -3.89 -21.02
C LYS A 13 -8.52 -2.74 -20.58
N GLU A 14 -9.71 -3.06 -20.11
CA GLU A 14 -10.75 -2.07 -19.77
C GLU A 14 -10.36 -1.18 -18.57
N ALA A 15 -9.55 -1.70 -17.64
CA ALA A 15 -9.13 -0.97 -16.44
C ALA A 15 -7.97 0.01 -16.69
N ILE A 16 -7.17 -0.20 -17.73
CA ILE A 16 -5.88 0.48 -17.93
C ILE A 16 -6.03 2.00 -17.98
N ARG A 17 -7.03 2.52 -18.73
CA ARG A 17 -7.27 3.95 -18.86
C ARG A 17 -7.65 4.61 -17.53
N GLY A 18 -8.49 3.96 -16.74
CA GLY A 18 -8.89 4.47 -15.42
C GLY A 18 -7.71 4.50 -14.44
N ILE A 19 -6.87 3.47 -14.49
CA ILE A 19 -5.66 3.38 -13.68
C ILE A 19 -4.65 4.46 -14.06
N GLN A 20 -4.40 4.67 -15.35
CA GLN A 20 -3.54 5.77 -15.81
C GLN A 20 -4.06 7.12 -15.33
N SER A 21 -5.36 7.37 -15.52
CA SER A 21 -5.99 8.63 -15.12
C SER A 21 -5.83 8.91 -13.62
N HIS A 22 -5.99 7.88 -12.77
CA HIS A 22 -5.73 7.97 -11.33
C HIS A 22 -4.24 8.19 -11.03
N ASN A 23 -3.37 7.40 -11.66
CA ASN A 23 -1.94 7.41 -11.38
C ASN A 23 -1.26 8.74 -11.79
N ARG A 24 -1.71 9.34 -12.90
CA ARG A 24 -1.21 10.64 -13.40
C ARG A 24 -2.01 11.85 -12.92
N ARG A 25 -3.02 11.64 -12.05
CA ARG A 25 -3.94 12.70 -11.59
C ARG A 25 -4.61 13.47 -12.74
N GLU A 26 -4.93 12.78 -13.85
CA GLU A 26 -5.58 13.39 -15.01
C GLU A 26 -7.03 13.84 -14.72
N ARG A 27 -7.63 13.33 -13.65
CA ARG A 27 -8.98 13.67 -13.15
C ARG A 27 -9.02 13.61 -11.65
N GLU A 28 -9.86 14.43 -11.05
CA GLU A 28 -10.17 14.29 -9.62
C GLU A 28 -10.88 12.96 -9.35
N SER A 29 -10.47 12.31 -8.27
CA SER A 29 -11.02 11.03 -7.82
C SER A 29 -12.08 11.27 -6.76
N HIS A 30 -13.31 10.89 -7.04
CA HIS A 30 -14.40 10.91 -6.04
C HIS A 30 -14.34 9.70 -5.08
N SER A 31 -13.54 8.70 -5.39
CA SER A 31 -13.42 7.47 -4.59
C SER A 31 -12.32 7.51 -3.54
N ASN A 32 -11.37 8.43 -3.64
CA ASN A 32 -10.29 8.59 -2.67
C ASN A 32 -10.22 10.04 -2.15
N PRO A 33 -10.87 10.34 -1.01
CA PRO A 33 -10.87 11.68 -0.41
C PRO A 33 -9.54 12.07 0.24
N ASP A 34 -8.57 11.14 0.34
CA ASP A 34 -7.26 11.41 0.96
C ASP A 34 -6.28 12.08 0.01
N ILE A 35 -6.64 12.26 -1.28
CA ILE A 35 -5.78 12.93 -2.25
C ILE A 35 -5.84 14.45 -2.02
N ASP A 36 -4.67 15.02 -1.76
CA ASP A 36 -4.47 16.46 -1.68
C ASP A 36 -3.94 16.96 -3.04
N TYR A 37 -4.86 17.38 -3.89
CA TYR A 37 -4.53 17.80 -5.28
C TYR A 37 -3.60 19.02 -5.33
N GLU A 38 -3.54 19.85 -4.30
CA GLU A 38 -2.58 20.95 -4.22
C GLU A 38 -1.15 20.45 -4.11
N LYS A 39 -0.95 19.25 -3.55
CA LYS A 39 0.35 18.58 -3.41
C LYS A 39 0.70 17.65 -4.57
N SER A 40 -0.19 17.47 -5.55
CA SER A 40 0.07 16.53 -6.66
C SER A 40 1.29 16.90 -7.52
N THR A 41 1.76 18.15 -7.45
CA THR A 41 3.02 18.58 -8.07
C THR A 41 4.26 17.93 -7.44
N ALA A 42 4.14 17.37 -6.24
CA ALA A 42 5.20 16.63 -5.57
C ALA A 42 5.28 15.16 -6.01
N ASN A 43 4.29 14.68 -6.75
CA ASN A 43 4.33 13.33 -7.34
C ASN A 43 5.39 13.28 -8.44
N TYR A 44 6.06 12.14 -8.58
CA TYR A 44 7.10 12.00 -9.59
C TYR A 44 7.15 10.60 -10.19
N GLU A 45 7.47 10.56 -11.49
CA GLU A 45 7.67 9.32 -12.24
C GLU A 45 9.15 8.92 -12.21
N LEU A 46 9.43 7.66 -11.87
CA LEU A 46 10.78 7.09 -11.83
C LEU A 46 11.14 6.34 -13.12
N HIS A 47 10.16 6.05 -13.96
CA HIS A 47 10.37 5.31 -15.21
C HIS A 47 10.20 6.25 -16.41
N GLU A 48 11.22 6.32 -17.28
CA GLU A 48 11.09 7.01 -18.56
C GLU A 48 10.19 6.21 -19.48
N ALA A 49 8.94 6.66 -19.64
CA ALA A 49 7.97 5.97 -20.45
C ALA A 49 8.31 6.09 -21.94
N ALA A 50 8.41 4.95 -22.63
CA ALA A 50 8.61 4.88 -24.08
C ALA A 50 7.39 5.31 -24.92
N ALA A 51 6.22 5.45 -24.28
CA ALA A 51 4.94 5.76 -24.95
C ALA A 51 4.18 6.88 -24.23
N SER A 52 3.32 7.58 -24.97
CA SER A 52 2.52 8.71 -24.48
C SER A 52 1.50 8.30 -23.41
N ASN A 53 1.02 7.06 -23.48
CA ASN A 53 0.01 6.50 -22.56
C ASN A 53 0.25 5.01 -22.30
N TYR A 54 -0.33 4.49 -21.20
CA TYR A 54 -0.15 3.11 -20.78
C TYR A 54 -0.68 2.09 -21.79
N ALA A 55 -1.83 2.37 -22.40
CA ALA A 55 -2.46 1.45 -23.35
C ALA A 55 -1.57 1.24 -24.59
N GLU A 56 -0.95 2.30 -25.07
CA GLU A 56 0.01 2.27 -26.19
C GLU A 56 1.28 1.52 -25.80
N GLY A 57 1.91 1.87 -24.67
CA GLY A 57 3.13 1.21 -24.21
C GLY A 57 2.93 -0.29 -23.98
N ILE A 58 1.80 -0.67 -23.38
CA ILE A 58 1.44 -2.08 -23.18
C ILE A 58 1.20 -2.78 -24.53
N GLN A 59 0.53 -2.13 -25.48
CA GLN A 59 0.27 -2.74 -26.79
C GLN A 59 1.56 -2.93 -27.56
N ASN A 60 2.44 -1.91 -27.60
CA ASN A 60 3.74 -1.99 -28.24
C ASN A 60 4.56 -3.17 -27.67
N ARG A 61 4.62 -3.29 -26.32
CA ARG A 61 5.33 -4.40 -25.69
C ARG A 61 4.73 -5.76 -26.01
N ILE A 62 3.41 -5.87 -26.11
CA ILE A 62 2.73 -7.11 -26.51
C ILE A 62 3.02 -7.47 -27.97
N ASP A 63 3.07 -6.48 -28.86
CA ASP A 63 3.37 -6.68 -30.27
C ASP A 63 4.83 -7.14 -30.48
N ASP A 64 5.77 -6.64 -29.68
CA ASP A 64 7.17 -7.10 -29.65
C ASP A 64 7.33 -8.59 -29.29
N LEU A 65 6.35 -9.18 -28.58
CA LEU A 65 6.41 -10.61 -28.21
C LEU A 65 6.18 -11.56 -29.38
N LEU A 66 5.74 -11.07 -30.52
CA LEU A 66 5.46 -11.88 -31.71
C LEU A 66 4.65 -13.16 -31.40
N LEU A 67 3.60 -13.01 -30.59
CA LEU A 67 2.81 -14.12 -30.09
C LEU A 67 2.16 -14.89 -31.24
N VAL A 68 2.30 -16.24 -31.26
CA VAL A 68 1.70 -17.11 -32.28
C VAL A 68 0.17 -17.03 -32.29
N LYS A 69 -0.45 -16.74 -31.14
CA LYS A 69 -1.91 -16.62 -31.01
C LYS A 69 -2.29 -15.22 -30.54
N ALA A 70 -3.38 -14.69 -31.07
CA ALA A 70 -3.92 -13.41 -30.61
C ALA A 70 -4.19 -13.42 -29.09
N VAL A 71 -3.91 -12.30 -28.45
CA VAL A 71 -4.18 -12.11 -27.02
C VAL A 71 -5.69 -12.14 -26.79
N ARG A 72 -6.14 -12.99 -25.88
CA ARG A 72 -7.56 -13.11 -25.54
C ARG A 72 -8.11 -11.78 -25.01
N LYS A 73 -9.40 -11.54 -25.24
CA LYS A 73 -10.08 -10.33 -24.77
C LYS A 73 -10.02 -10.15 -23.25
N ASP A 74 -10.13 -11.25 -22.50
CA ASP A 74 -10.13 -11.30 -21.05
C ASP A 74 -8.73 -11.46 -20.42
N ALA A 75 -7.66 -11.38 -21.24
CA ALA A 75 -6.29 -11.52 -20.74
C ALA A 75 -5.90 -10.36 -19.81
N VAL A 76 -5.14 -10.70 -18.77
CA VAL A 76 -4.42 -9.72 -17.96
C VAL A 76 -3.32 -9.09 -18.81
N ARG A 77 -3.36 -7.79 -19.01
CA ARG A 77 -2.40 -7.05 -19.84
C ARG A 77 -1.41 -6.22 -19.02
N MET A 78 -1.78 -5.90 -17.81
CA MET A 78 -0.93 -5.14 -16.89
C MET A 78 -1.05 -5.73 -15.49
N CYS A 79 0.06 -5.78 -14.77
CA CYS A 79 0.08 -5.98 -13.33
C CYS A 79 0.58 -4.71 -12.66
N GLY A 80 0.06 -4.43 -11.47
CA GLY A 80 0.48 -3.30 -10.64
C GLY A 80 0.96 -3.80 -9.28
N LEU A 81 2.06 -3.27 -8.82
CA LEU A 81 2.55 -3.47 -7.47
C LEU A 81 2.55 -2.13 -6.73
N ILE A 82 1.98 -2.10 -5.54
CA ILE A 82 2.05 -0.94 -4.65
C ILE A 82 3.13 -1.23 -3.62
N VAL A 83 4.09 -0.31 -3.50
CA VAL A 83 5.16 -0.37 -2.50
C VAL A 83 5.03 0.83 -1.57
N THR A 84 4.91 0.57 -0.28
CA THR A 84 4.84 1.59 0.78
C THR A 84 5.26 1.03 2.14
N SER A 85 5.16 1.85 3.18
CA SER A 85 5.29 1.48 4.58
C SER A 85 4.29 2.28 5.41
N ASP A 86 4.41 2.26 6.73
CA ASP A 86 3.64 3.14 7.60
C ASP A 86 4.15 4.59 7.57
N LYS A 87 3.31 5.52 8.04
CA LYS A 87 3.67 6.95 8.07
C LYS A 87 4.91 7.21 8.93
N ALA A 88 5.07 6.51 10.04
CA ALA A 88 6.20 6.72 10.95
C ALA A 88 7.56 6.40 10.30
N PHE A 89 7.58 5.43 9.37
CA PHE A 89 8.76 5.14 8.57
C PHE A 89 9.18 6.34 7.72
N PHE A 90 8.25 6.91 6.95
CA PHE A 90 8.55 8.04 6.08
C PHE A 90 8.81 9.34 6.85
N ASP A 91 8.15 9.57 7.99
CA ASP A 91 8.42 10.72 8.87
C ASP A 91 9.86 10.69 9.46
N GLY A 92 10.48 9.51 9.50
CA GLY A 92 11.88 9.33 9.92
C GLY A 92 12.91 9.48 8.82
N LEU A 93 12.50 9.67 7.56
CA LEU A 93 13.38 9.82 6.40
C LEU A 93 13.42 11.27 5.91
N THR A 94 14.56 11.67 5.35
CA THR A 94 14.63 12.90 4.56
C THR A 94 13.92 12.72 3.21
N PRO A 95 13.58 13.81 2.49
CA PRO A 95 13.03 13.71 1.14
C PRO A 95 13.91 12.92 0.18
N GLU A 96 15.23 13.07 0.28
CA GLU A 96 16.22 12.35 -0.53
C GLU A 96 16.25 10.86 -0.20
N GLU A 97 16.15 10.49 1.08
CA GLU A 97 16.07 9.10 1.50
C GLU A 97 14.75 8.46 1.09
N THR A 98 13.64 9.20 1.17
CA THR A 98 12.33 8.76 0.68
C THR A 98 12.39 8.49 -0.84
N ARG A 99 13.00 9.38 -1.60
CA ARG A 99 13.20 9.17 -3.04
C ARG A 99 14.06 7.95 -3.31
N ARG A 100 15.19 7.81 -2.63
CA ARG A 100 16.10 6.65 -2.73
C ARG A 100 15.40 5.34 -2.38
N PHE A 101 14.52 5.32 -1.37
CA PHE A 101 13.72 4.14 -1.03
C PHE A 101 12.88 3.65 -2.21
N PHE A 102 12.23 4.55 -2.94
CA PHE A 102 11.43 4.20 -4.11
C PHE A 102 12.29 3.85 -5.33
N GLU A 103 13.43 4.51 -5.52
CA GLU A 103 14.40 4.18 -6.57
C GLU A 103 14.96 2.75 -6.41
N GLU A 104 15.36 2.38 -5.19
CA GLU A 104 15.82 1.03 -4.88
C GLU A 104 14.69 0.00 -5.02
N SER A 105 13.48 0.32 -4.56
CA SER A 105 12.30 -0.54 -4.75
C SER A 105 11.99 -0.77 -6.22
N LYS A 106 12.04 0.29 -7.05
CA LYS A 106 11.89 0.19 -8.51
C LYS A 106 12.98 -0.67 -9.11
N ALA A 107 14.24 -0.49 -8.73
CA ALA A 107 15.37 -1.25 -9.27
C ALA A 107 15.17 -2.75 -9.03
N PHE A 108 14.84 -3.14 -7.80
CA PHE A 108 14.55 -4.52 -7.44
C PHE A 108 13.38 -5.12 -8.25
N LEU A 109 12.27 -4.38 -8.36
CA LEU A 109 11.11 -4.83 -9.12
C LEU A 109 11.37 -4.90 -10.63
N THR A 110 12.18 -3.98 -11.15
CA THR A 110 12.60 -3.96 -12.56
C THR A 110 13.44 -5.21 -12.88
N GLU A 111 14.35 -5.60 -12.00
CA GLU A 111 15.12 -6.85 -12.15
C GLU A 111 14.21 -8.08 -12.13
N PHE A 112 13.18 -8.08 -11.29
CA PHE A 112 12.23 -9.19 -11.18
C PHE A 112 11.35 -9.36 -12.42
N VAL A 113 10.90 -8.27 -13.07
CA VAL A 113 9.95 -8.33 -14.20
C VAL A 113 10.61 -8.18 -15.58
N GLY A 114 11.85 -7.68 -15.66
CA GLY A 114 12.53 -7.25 -16.89
C GLY A 114 12.24 -5.78 -17.22
N ALA A 115 13.29 -5.02 -17.52
CA ALA A 115 13.19 -3.58 -17.75
C ALA A 115 12.26 -3.21 -18.91
N GLU A 116 12.28 -4.02 -19.97
CA GLU A 116 11.46 -3.87 -21.18
C GLU A 116 9.95 -4.05 -20.92
N ASN A 117 9.59 -4.62 -19.78
CA ASN A 117 8.21 -4.86 -19.41
C ASN A 117 7.62 -3.74 -18.54
N VAL A 118 8.44 -2.82 -18.01
CA VAL A 118 8.00 -1.75 -17.12
C VAL A 118 7.20 -0.70 -17.92
N VAL A 119 6.07 -0.28 -17.37
CA VAL A 119 5.16 0.71 -17.97
C VAL A 119 5.23 2.04 -17.22
N SER A 120 5.34 2.01 -15.89
CA SER A 120 5.37 3.21 -15.04
C SER A 120 5.84 2.83 -13.63
N ALA A 121 6.49 3.76 -12.97
CA ALA A 121 6.85 3.70 -11.55
C ALA A 121 6.59 5.07 -10.91
N MET A 122 5.31 5.40 -10.75
CA MET A 122 4.85 6.68 -10.23
C MET A 122 4.83 6.68 -8.70
N VAL A 123 5.45 7.67 -8.10
CA VAL A 123 5.42 7.90 -6.65
C VAL A 123 4.41 8.99 -6.33
N HIS A 124 3.46 8.66 -5.47
CA HIS A 124 2.48 9.60 -4.93
C HIS A 124 2.93 10.13 -3.58
N MET A 125 3.08 11.45 -3.51
CA MET A 125 3.41 12.22 -2.31
C MET A 125 2.21 13.04 -1.81
N ASP A 126 1.10 13.01 -2.53
CA ASP A 126 -0.12 13.78 -2.33
C ASP A 126 -1.21 13.04 -1.53
N GLU A 127 -0.87 11.92 -0.92
CA GLU A 127 -1.74 11.17 -0.02
C GLU A 127 -1.14 11.08 1.39
N LYS A 128 -1.89 10.50 2.35
CA LYS A 128 -1.45 10.39 3.77
C LYS A 128 -0.10 9.74 3.96
N THR A 129 0.24 8.80 3.10
CA THR A 129 1.50 8.04 3.17
C THR A 129 2.09 7.92 1.78
N PRO A 130 3.37 8.26 1.58
CA PRO A 130 4.05 8.08 0.31
C PRO A 130 3.98 6.64 -0.17
N HIS A 131 3.69 6.43 -1.46
CA HIS A 131 3.65 5.10 -2.05
C HIS A 131 3.97 5.13 -3.53
N MET A 132 4.55 4.03 -4.02
CA MET A 132 4.86 3.85 -5.43
C MET A 132 3.88 2.89 -6.07
N HIS A 133 3.30 3.29 -7.19
CA HIS A 133 2.63 2.40 -8.14
C HIS A 133 3.61 1.97 -9.21
N PHE A 134 3.95 0.69 -9.21
CA PHE A 134 4.83 0.09 -10.22
C PHE A 134 4.00 -0.78 -11.16
N PHE A 135 3.90 -0.38 -12.42
CA PHE A 135 3.11 -1.10 -13.44
C PHE A 135 4.00 -1.75 -14.48
N HIS A 136 3.65 -2.96 -14.89
CA HIS A 136 4.37 -3.69 -15.92
C HIS A 136 3.47 -4.63 -16.74
N VAL A 137 3.92 -4.98 -17.95
CA VAL A 137 3.32 -6.05 -18.76
C VAL A 137 3.77 -7.41 -18.22
N PRO A 138 2.86 -8.35 -17.89
CA PRO A 138 3.24 -9.62 -17.27
C PRO A 138 3.78 -10.64 -18.28
N VAL A 139 5.01 -10.45 -18.69
CA VAL A 139 5.73 -11.33 -19.63
C VAL A 139 6.58 -12.33 -18.86
N THR A 140 6.40 -13.61 -19.12
CA THR A 140 7.21 -14.68 -18.54
C THR A 140 8.58 -14.77 -19.24
N GLN A 141 9.56 -15.43 -18.61
CA GLN A 141 10.90 -15.61 -19.18
C GLN A 141 10.88 -16.33 -20.56
N ASP A 142 9.87 -17.16 -20.81
CA ASP A 142 9.65 -17.82 -22.11
C ASP A 142 8.84 -16.95 -23.11
N GLY A 143 8.73 -15.62 -22.86
CA GLY A 143 8.14 -14.65 -23.78
C GLY A 143 6.61 -14.71 -23.88
N ARG A 144 5.89 -15.25 -22.90
CA ARG A 144 4.43 -15.36 -22.93
C ARG A 144 3.78 -14.33 -22.02
N LEU A 145 2.66 -13.78 -22.45
CA LEU A 145 1.81 -12.95 -21.62
C LEU A 145 1.03 -13.80 -20.60
N ASN A 146 1.55 -13.93 -19.36
CA ASN A 146 0.93 -14.78 -18.35
C ASN A 146 1.20 -14.34 -16.91
N ALA A 147 0.35 -13.47 -16.36
CA ALA A 147 0.44 -13.00 -14.98
C ALA A 147 0.38 -14.13 -13.93
N ASN A 148 -0.38 -15.20 -14.17
CA ASN A 148 -0.53 -16.28 -13.19
C ASN A 148 0.74 -17.14 -13.04
N LYS A 149 1.56 -17.22 -14.09
CA LYS A 149 2.86 -17.88 -14.02
C LYS A 149 3.89 -17.06 -13.25
N ILE A 150 3.86 -15.75 -13.37
CA ILE A 150 4.77 -14.83 -12.65
C ILE A 150 4.37 -14.76 -11.19
N TYR A 151 3.08 -14.48 -10.93
CA TYR A 151 2.55 -14.24 -9.60
C TYR A 151 1.83 -15.47 -9.05
N THR A 152 2.61 -16.48 -8.71
CA THR A 152 2.17 -17.63 -7.93
C THR A 152 2.22 -17.31 -6.44
N ARG A 153 1.55 -18.10 -5.60
CA ARG A 153 1.66 -17.95 -4.13
C ARG A 153 3.11 -17.99 -3.64
N GLN A 154 3.94 -18.83 -4.26
CA GLN A 154 5.35 -18.96 -3.89
C GLN A 154 6.15 -17.71 -4.29
N SER A 155 6.00 -17.21 -5.53
CA SER A 155 6.71 -16.02 -5.99
C SER A 155 6.29 -14.76 -5.20
N LEU A 156 5.01 -14.63 -4.85
CA LEU A 156 4.53 -13.54 -4.01
C LEU A 156 5.14 -13.59 -2.60
N ARG A 157 5.21 -14.78 -1.97
CA ARG A 157 5.89 -14.94 -0.69
C ARG A 157 7.39 -14.62 -0.78
N LYS A 158 8.03 -15.00 -1.88
CA LYS A 158 9.43 -14.69 -2.15
C LYS A 158 9.64 -13.19 -2.24
N LEU A 159 8.84 -12.47 -3.04
CA LEU A 159 8.89 -11.01 -3.13
C LEU A 159 8.69 -10.31 -1.78
N GLN A 160 7.71 -10.77 -0.99
CA GLN A 160 7.44 -10.24 0.36
C GLN A 160 8.62 -10.43 1.32
N SER A 161 9.52 -11.37 1.07
CA SER A 161 10.71 -11.61 1.89
C SER A 161 11.96 -10.92 1.33
N GLU A 162 12.14 -10.96 0.02
CA GLU A 162 13.37 -10.51 -0.63
C GLU A 162 13.43 -8.98 -0.78
N LEU A 163 12.31 -8.31 -1.07
CA LEU A 163 12.31 -6.85 -1.20
C LEU A 163 12.67 -6.15 0.12
N PRO A 164 12.09 -6.50 1.30
CA PRO A 164 12.54 -5.89 2.55
C PRO A 164 14.01 -6.20 2.87
N ALA A 165 14.46 -7.44 2.63
CA ALA A 165 15.87 -7.81 2.86
C ALA A 165 16.83 -7.01 1.96
N TYR A 166 16.45 -6.80 0.69
CA TYR A 166 17.19 -5.95 -0.23
C TYR A 166 17.26 -4.50 0.28
N LEU A 167 16.13 -3.93 0.68
CA LEU A 167 16.07 -2.56 1.19
C LEU A 167 16.85 -2.40 2.51
N GLN A 168 16.85 -3.42 3.39
CA GLN A 168 17.71 -3.45 4.57
C GLN A 168 19.20 -3.40 4.19
N SER A 169 19.62 -4.14 3.16
CA SER A 169 21.01 -4.12 2.68
C SER A 169 21.40 -2.73 2.10
N ARG A 170 20.41 -1.91 1.73
CA ARG A 170 20.57 -0.51 1.30
C ARG A 170 20.48 0.50 2.44
N GLY A 171 20.34 0.03 3.68
CA GLY A 171 20.34 0.86 4.90
C GLY A 171 18.97 1.34 5.37
N PHE A 172 17.86 0.80 4.84
CA PHE A 172 16.52 1.15 5.31
C PHE A 172 16.09 0.26 6.48
N ALA A 173 15.62 0.87 7.57
CA ALA A 173 15.10 0.17 8.76
C ALA A 173 13.65 -0.29 8.54
N ILE A 174 13.45 -1.25 7.65
CA ILE A 174 12.15 -1.78 7.27
C ILE A 174 12.15 -3.31 7.36
N GLU A 175 11.05 -3.91 7.77
CA GLU A 175 10.93 -5.35 7.95
C GLU A 175 9.84 -5.96 7.07
N ARG A 176 9.91 -7.28 6.92
CA ARG A 176 8.82 -8.04 6.32
C ARG A 176 7.59 -7.98 7.22
N GLY A 177 6.40 -7.70 6.66
CA GLY A 177 5.13 -7.82 7.37
C GLY A 177 4.90 -9.24 7.91
N VAL A 178 4.08 -9.34 8.96
CA VAL A 178 3.75 -10.62 9.59
C VAL A 178 2.92 -11.47 8.63
N GLU A 179 3.34 -12.73 8.44
CA GLU A 179 2.58 -13.68 7.61
C GLU A 179 1.25 -14.03 8.29
N GLN A 180 0.15 -13.95 7.54
CA GLN A 180 -1.16 -14.32 8.05
C GLN A 180 -1.20 -15.82 8.39
N THR A 181 -1.65 -16.15 9.59
CA THR A 181 -1.89 -17.55 9.98
C THR A 181 -3.07 -18.14 9.19
N PRO A 182 -3.05 -19.46 8.89
CA PRO A 182 -4.19 -20.12 8.26
C PRO A 182 -5.47 -19.88 9.07
N GLY A 183 -6.53 -19.40 8.40
CA GLY A 183 -7.81 -19.08 9.04
C GLY A 183 -7.97 -17.62 9.51
N SER A 184 -6.90 -16.83 9.56
CA SER A 184 -6.95 -15.39 9.90
C SER A 184 -7.13 -14.48 8.68
N ALA A 185 -7.32 -15.04 7.48
CA ALA A 185 -7.49 -14.28 6.26
C ALA A 185 -8.72 -13.37 6.36
N LYS A 186 -8.47 -12.08 6.57
CA LYS A 186 -9.53 -11.07 6.47
C LYS A 186 -10.00 -11.00 5.02
N LYS A 187 -11.31 -10.87 4.81
CA LYS A 187 -11.88 -10.61 3.49
C LYS A 187 -11.19 -9.38 2.90
N HIS A 188 -10.76 -9.47 1.65
CA HIS A 188 -10.25 -8.29 0.94
C HIS A 188 -11.39 -7.28 0.81
N LEU A 189 -11.25 -6.16 1.48
CA LEU A 189 -12.17 -5.04 1.40
C LEU A 189 -11.69 -4.10 0.32
N ASP A 190 -12.61 -3.45 -0.38
CA ASP A 190 -12.22 -2.34 -1.22
C ASP A 190 -11.73 -1.16 -0.36
N THR A 191 -11.04 -0.20 -0.98
CA THR A 191 -10.43 0.93 -0.25
C THR A 191 -11.44 1.73 0.55
N ARG A 192 -12.66 1.88 0.06
CA ARG A 192 -13.75 2.60 0.72
C ARG A 192 -14.26 1.84 1.94
N GLU A 193 -14.55 0.55 1.78
CA GLU A 193 -14.99 -0.32 2.89
C GLU A 193 -13.93 -0.39 4.00
N PHE A 194 -12.64 -0.53 3.62
CA PHE A 194 -11.53 -0.54 4.57
C PHE A 194 -11.44 0.77 5.36
N LYS A 195 -11.56 1.92 4.69
CA LYS A 195 -11.53 3.23 5.36
C LYS A 195 -12.71 3.40 6.32
N GLN A 196 -13.93 3.03 5.89
CA GLN A 196 -15.12 3.10 6.75
C GLN A 196 -14.96 2.24 8.01
N GLN A 197 -14.49 1.00 7.88
CA GLN A 197 -14.23 0.15 9.05
C GLN A 197 -13.17 0.72 9.97
N LYS A 198 -12.11 1.31 9.43
CA LYS A 198 -11.05 1.93 10.23
C LYS A 198 -11.56 3.14 11.00
N GLU A 199 -12.38 3.99 10.40
CA GLU A 199 -13.00 5.14 11.04
C GLU A 199 -13.96 4.72 12.15
N GLU A 200 -14.79 3.69 11.91
CA GLU A 200 -15.71 3.15 12.91
C GLU A 200 -14.97 2.56 14.11
N LEU A 201 -13.89 1.79 13.87
CA LEU A 201 -13.03 1.27 14.94
C LEU A 201 -12.38 2.39 15.75
N ALA A 202 -11.92 3.45 15.11
CA ALA A 202 -11.33 4.59 15.79
C ALA A 202 -12.35 5.32 16.67
N ARG A 203 -13.59 5.48 16.17
CA ARG A 203 -14.71 6.07 16.96
C ARG A 203 -15.02 5.21 18.18
N LEU A 204 -15.19 3.89 18.00
CA LEU A 204 -15.46 2.97 19.10
C LEU A 204 -14.33 2.98 20.14
N ALA A 205 -13.08 3.04 19.71
CA ALA A 205 -11.93 3.13 20.62
C ALA A 205 -11.98 4.43 21.44
N GLN A 206 -12.36 5.55 20.83
CA GLN A 206 -12.56 6.81 21.55
C GLN A 206 -13.71 6.74 22.58
N GLU A 207 -14.86 6.16 22.21
CA GLU A 207 -16.00 5.96 23.11
C GLU A 207 -15.60 5.10 24.32
N VAL A 208 -14.89 4.00 24.09
CA VAL A 208 -14.37 3.13 25.17
C VAL A 208 -13.41 3.88 26.08
N ALA A 209 -12.52 4.70 25.52
CA ALA A 209 -11.56 5.50 26.30
C ALA A 209 -12.28 6.54 27.20
N VAL A 210 -13.37 7.16 26.70
CA VAL A 210 -14.20 8.08 27.49
C VAL A 210 -14.88 7.32 28.64
N LEU A 211 -15.56 6.20 28.36
CA LEU A 211 -16.22 5.37 29.36
C LEU A 211 -15.27 4.88 30.45
N MET A 212 -14.06 4.44 30.05
CA MET A 212 -13.02 4.05 31.01
C MET A 212 -12.61 5.21 31.92
N ARG A 213 -12.43 6.41 31.37
CA ARG A 213 -12.07 7.62 32.13
C ARG A 213 -13.16 7.99 33.14
N ASP A 214 -14.42 7.94 32.73
CA ASP A 214 -15.56 8.26 33.60
C ASP A 214 -15.73 7.22 34.69
N SER A 215 -15.52 5.94 34.39
CA SER A 215 -15.52 4.85 35.39
C SER A 215 -14.40 5.03 36.43
N LEU A 216 -13.19 5.39 36.00
CA LEU A 216 -12.07 5.67 36.90
C LEU A 216 -12.33 6.89 37.79
N ARG A 217 -12.96 7.95 37.25
CA ARG A 217 -13.39 9.10 38.04
C ARG A 217 -14.42 8.71 39.12
N SER A 218 -15.42 7.90 38.73
CA SER A 218 -16.46 7.42 39.66
C SER A 218 -15.86 6.56 40.77
N LEU A 219 -14.92 5.69 40.45
CA LEU A 219 -14.17 4.88 41.46
C LEU A 219 -13.36 5.75 42.40
N GLY A 220 -12.68 6.80 41.90
CA GLY A 220 -11.95 7.75 42.72
C GLY A 220 -12.87 8.52 43.69
N LEU A 221 -14.06 8.93 43.25
CA LEU A 221 -15.06 9.56 44.10
C LEU A 221 -15.59 8.60 45.18
N LEU A 222 -15.80 7.35 44.87
CA LEU A 222 -16.22 6.31 45.84
C LEU A 222 -15.12 6.08 46.88
N GLY A 223 -13.86 6.01 46.52
CA GLY A 223 -12.73 5.90 47.43
C GLY A 223 -12.63 7.09 48.39
N GLN A 224 -12.83 8.29 47.90
CA GLN A 224 -12.86 9.52 48.77
C GLN A 224 -14.06 9.53 49.75
N ARG A 225 -15.20 8.99 49.33
CA ARG A 225 -16.37 8.85 50.20
C ARG A 225 -16.11 7.82 51.31
N GLU A 226 -15.54 6.68 50.95
CA GLU A 226 -15.19 5.63 51.90
C GLU A 226 -14.20 6.14 52.97
N GLU A 227 -13.17 6.89 52.56
CA GLU A 227 -12.20 7.47 53.48
C GLU A 227 -12.85 8.50 54.41
N LYS A 228 -13.77 9.34 53.91
CA LYS A 228 -14.55 10.25 54.75
C LYS A 228 -15.43 9.56 55.79
N LEU A 229 -16.07 8.45 55.38
CA LEU A 229 -16.90 7.64 56.29
C LEU A 229 -16.04 7.01 57.38
N LYS A 230 -14.87 6.43 57.05
CA LYS A 230 -13.94 5.86 58.04
C LYS A 230 -13.52 6.92 59.08
N LYS A 231 -13.12 8.14 58.65
CA LYS A 231 -12.75 9.24 59.56
C LYS A 231 -13.92 9.67 60.42
N SER A 232 -15.16 9.63 59.91
CA SER A 232 -16.33 9.96 60.71
C SER A 232 -16.66 8.89 61.77
N ILE A 233 -16.45 7.62 61.47
CA ILE A 233 -16.66 6.52 62.44
C ILE A 233 -15.62 6.63 63.56
N GLU A 234 -14.30 6.81 63.21
CA GLU A 234 -13.23 6.95 64.19
C GLU A 234 -13.42 8.18 65.10
N ALA A 235 -14.18 9.19 64.70
CA ALA A 235 -14.48 10.38 65.51
C ALA A 235 -15.66 10.17 66.51
N TYR A 236 -16.40 9.07 66.37
CA TYR A 236 -17.53 8.69 67.24
C TYR A 236 -17.21 7.57 68.23
N GLU A 237 -16.02 6.99 68.16
CA GLU A 237 -15.45 6.07 69.14
C GLU A 237 -14.56 6.83 70.16
#